data_c0904604b9633ab0cf7e6da5f792b9ca
#
_entry.id   c0904604b9633ab0cf7e6da5f792b9ca
#
_cell.length_a   1.000
_cell.length_b   1.000
_cell.length_c   1.000
_cell.angle_alpha   90.00
_cell.angle_beta   90.00
_cell.angle_gamma   90.00
#
_symmetry.space_group_name_H-M   'P 1'
#
loop_
_entity.id
_entity.type
_entity.pdbx_description
1 polymer ?
#
loop_
_entity_poly.entity_id
_entity_poly.type
_entity_poly.pdbx_seq_one_letter_code
_entity_poly.pdbx_strand_id
1 'polypeptide(L)' 'MSTVGNRILQRRKELDLTQEELARRMGYKSKSTINKIEMGINDIPQSKI' A
#
# COMPACT_ATOMS: atom_id res chain seq x y z
N MET A 1 -2.93 -14.54 3.74
CA MET A 1 -2.23 -13.26 3.77
C MET A 1 -2.04 -12.76 2.35
N SER A 2 -2.30 -11.47 2.11
CA SER A 2 -2.20 -10.93 0.76
C SER A 2 -0.75 -10.73 0.36
N THR A 3 -0.35 -11.35 -0.75
CA THR A 3 0.99 -11.16 -1.30
C THR A 3 1.21 -9.71 -1.71
N VAL A 4 0.17 -9.07 -2.23
CA VAL A 4 0.24 -7.67 -2.65
C VAL A 4 0.46 -6.78 -1.44
N GLY A 5 -0.26 -7.03 -0.36
CA GLY A 5 -0.10 -6.25 0.86
C GLY A 5 1.30 -6.35 1.43
N ASN A 6 1.85 -7.56 1.44
CA ASN A 6 3.22 -7.78 1.92
C ASN A 6 4.25 -7.06 1.06
N ARG A 7 4.07 -7.09 -0.25
CA ARG A 7 5.00 -6.44 -1.17
C ARG A 7 4.98 -4.94 -0.99
N ILE A 8 3.80 -4.37 -0.82
CA ILE A 8 3.66 -2.94 -0.62
C ILE A 8 4.30 -2.53 0.70
N LEU A 9 4.03 -3.28 1.76
CA LEU A 9 4.61 -3.00 3.06
C LEU A 9 6.14 -3.05 3.01
N GLN A 10 6.67 -4.10 2.41
CA GLN A 10 8.11 -4.29 2.30
C GLN A 10 8.74 -3.17 1.47
N ARG A 11 8.14 -2.84 0.34
CA ARG A 11 8.66 -1.80 -0.53
C ARG A 11 8.64 -0.44 0.18
N ARG A 12 7.57 -0.17 0.91
CA ARG A 12 7.47 1.06 1.67
C ARG A 12 8.60 1.18 2.68
N LYS A 13 8.89 0.10 3.39
CA LYS A 13 9.97 0.10 4.38
C LYS A 13 11.34 0.25 3.72
N GLU A 14 11.54 -0.37 2.57
CA GLU A 14 12.80 -0.25 1.85
C GLU A 14 13.06 1.19 1.42
N LEU A 15 12.01 1.91 1.05
CA LEU A 15 12.12 3.29 0.62
C LEU A 15 12.01 4.28 1.78
N ASP A 16 11.84 3.77 3.00
CA ASP A 16 11.73 4.58 4.21
C ASP A 16 10.57 5.58 4.10
N LEU A 17 9.43 5.11 3.58
CA LEU A 17 8.24 5.94 3.40
C LEU A 17 7.22 5.65 4.48
N THR A 18 6.48 6.69 4.87
CA THR A 18 5.30 6.50 5.71
C THR A 18 4.14 6.03 4.84
N GLN A 19 3.09 5.51 5.49
CA GLN A 19 1.88 5.12 4.75
C GLN A 19 1.28 6.32 4.02
N GLU A 20 1.32 7.49 4.63
CA GLU A 20 0.80 8.70 4.03
C GLU A 20 1.59 9.08 2.78
N GLU A 21 2.90 9.00 2.86
CA GLU A 21 3.75 9.31 1.70
C GLU A 21 3.51 8.34 0.55
N LEU A 22 3.39 7.05 0.86
CA LEU A 22 3.13 6.07 -0.17
C LEU A 22 1.75 6.29 -0.79
N ALA A 23 0.74 6.58 0.03
CA ALA A 23 -0.60 6.85 -0.48
C ALA A 23 -0.58 8.01 -1.46
N ARG A 24 0.14 9.06 -1.12
CA ARG A 24 0.26 10.22 -1.98
C ARG A 24 0.91 9.87 -3.32
N ARG A 25 1.97 9.07 -3.27
CA ARG A 25 2.67 8.66 -4.50
C ARG A 25 1.82 7.78 -5.39
N MET A 26 0.94 6.98 -4.79
CA MET A 26 0.05 6.09 -5.54
C MET A 26 -1.25 6.77 -5.96
N GLY A 27 -1.45 8.02 -5.56
CA GLY A 27 -2.65 8.76 -5.94
C GLY A 27 -3.85 8.52 -5.06
N TYR A 28 -3.66 7.94 -3.89
CA TYR A 28 -4.75 7.77 -2.94
C TYR A 28 -4.89 9.01 -2.07
N LYS A 29 -6.11 9.26 -1.61
CA LYS A 29 -6.39 10.45 -0.81
C LYS A 29 -6.01 10.29 0.65
N SER A 30 -5.89 9.06 1.13
CA SER A 30 -5.70 8.80 2.54
C SER A 30 -4.76 7.62 2.77
N LYS A 31 -3.97 7.72 3.84
CA LYS A 31 -3.11 6.62 4.24
C LYS A 31 -3.91 5.40 4.68
N SER A 32 -5.17 5.59 5.02
CA SER A 32 -6.04 4.47 5.41
C SER A 32 -6.11 3.41 4.33
N THR A 33 -6.10 3.81 3.06
CA THR A 33 -6.12 2.88 1.95
C THR A 33 -4.88 2.00 1.97
N ILE A 34 -3.72 2.59 2.19
CA ILE A 34 -2.46 1.83 2.27
C ILE A 34 -2.50 0.88 3.46
N ASN A 35 -2.97 1.35 4.60
CA ASN A 35 -3.07 0.50 5.78
C ASN A 35 -3.95 -0.72 5.51
N LYS A 36 -5.09 -0.53 4.85
CA LYS A 36 -5.99 -1.63 4.53
C LYS A 36 -5.35 -2.62 3.55
N ILE A 37 -4.62 -2.11 2.58
CA ILE A 37 -3.91 -2.97 1.63
C ILE A 37 -2.86 -3.80 2.35
N GLU A 38 -2.08 -3.17 3.21
CA GLU A 38 -1.04 -3.86 3.95
C GLU A 38 -1.59 -4.92 4.89
N MET A 39 -2.78 -4.68 5.42
CA MET A 39 -3.45 -5.64 6.29
C MET A 39 -4.19 -6.73 5.52
N GLY A 40 -4.31 -6.60 4.19
CA GLY A 40 -5.00 -7.58 3.38
C GLY A 40 -6.52 -7.42 3.37
N ILE A 41 -7.02 -6.29 3.85
CA ILE A 41 -8.47 -6.04 3.88
C ILE A 41 -8.97 -5.63 2.50
N ASN A 42 -8.21 -4.77 1.82
CA ASN A 42 -8.51 -4.34 0.46
C ASN A 42 -7.37 -4.71 -0.45
N ASP A 43 -7.69 -5.36 -1.56
CA ASP A 43 -6.68 -5.67 -2.57
C ASP A 43 -6.65 -4.57 -3.62
N ILE A 44 -5.46 -4.35 -4.17
CA ILE A 44 -5.31 -3.44 -5.29
C ILE A 44 -5.85 -4.15 -6.53
N PRO A 45 -6.71 -3.50 -7.34
CA PRO A 45 -7.14 -4.09 -8.60
C PRO A 45 -5.93 -4.41 -9.47
N GLN A 46 -5.96 -5.57 -10.13
CA GLN A 46 -4.83 -6.01 -10.95
C GLN A 46 -4.47 -5.02 -12.04
N SER A 47 -5.46 -4.29 -12.52
CA SER A 47 -5.22 -3.28 -13.56
C SER A 47 -4.33 -2.14 -13.07
N LYS A 48 -4.11 -2.01 -11.78
CA LYS A 48 -3.26 -0.96 -11.22
C LYS A 48 -1.90 -1.45 -10.75
N ILE A 49 -1.66 -2.74 -10.90
CA ILE A 49 -0.40 -3.32 -10.46
C ILE A 49 0.67 -3.24 -11.55
#